data_37e9d6dcd17c4e26d62beae694717b73
#
_entry.id   37e9d6dcd17c4e26d62beae694717b73
#
_cell.length_a   1.000
_cell.length_b   1.000
_cell.length_c   1.000
_cell.angle_alpha   90.00
_cell.angle_beta   90.00
_cell.angle_gamma   90.00
#
_symmetry.space_group_name_H-M   'P 1'
#
loop_
_entity.id
_entity.type
_entity.pdbx_description
1 polymer ?
#
loop_
_entity_poly.entity_id
_entity_poly.type
_entity_poly.pdbx_seq_one_letter_code
_entity_poly.pdbx_strand_id
1 'polypeptide(L)'
;MSRAKCIMVQGTMSGAGKSLLCTALCRILAQDGYKTAPFKSQNMALNSFVTRDGLEMGRAQVVQAQAAGIEPDVRMNPILLKPSSDVGSQVIVNGEVRGNMPAAEYFRHKRALVPDILRAYNSLAEEYDILVIEGAGSPAEINLKADDIVNMGLAELVDAPVLLAGDIDRGGVFAQLYGTVALLEERERSRIKGLIINKFRGDVEILRPGLAMLEDKTGLPVLGVVPYLDADIEDEDSLSERLCRKKTVKPLDVAIVRLPHISNFTDFIPLEQHPLLGVRYLRTVRELGAPDLVLLPGTKNTVEDLLWLRQSGLEAALQKLAAGGTPVLGVCGGYQMLSHTLSDPEGCEGGTPRTMRGLGLLPTETVFTAEKRRAQVTARAAAPFAGAALTGYEIHTGRTAVNGAPFCTMADGTPEGCVEGNVFGTYLHGLFDSGELTEQLAAYLCRRRGIAPEQAAPLSMETYREQQFDRLADGVRLALDMDAVYAAMGLKNPKGASL
;
A
#
# COMPACT_ATOMS: atom_id res chain seq x y z
N MET A 1 -1.39 33.09 -11.71
CA MET A 1 -0.32 32.09 -11.48
C MET A 1 -0.37 31.10 -12.63
N SER A 2 0.76 30.61 -13.13
CA SER A 2 0.79 29.55 -14.16
C SER A 2 0.20 28.28 -13.52
N ARG A 3 -0.71 27.60 -14.22
CA ARG A 3 -1.25 26.29 -13.78
C ARG A 3 -0.10 25.30 -13.63
N ALA A 4 -0.13 24.42 -12.62
CA ALA A 4 0.88 23.38 -12.43
C ALA A 4 1.15 22.60 -13.72
N LYS A 5 2.40 22.24 -13.95
CA LYS A 5 2.75 21.25 -14.96
C LYS A 5 2.36 19.86 -14.51
N CYS A 6 2.22 18.92 -15.41
CA CYS A 6 1.96 17.54 -15.05
C CYS A 6 2.67 16.56 -15.97
N ILE A 7 2.85 15.34 -15.48
CA ILE A 7 3.32 14.17 -16.24
C ILE A 7 2.53 12.96 -15.77
N MET A 8 2.08 12.13 -16.70
CA MET A 8 1.30 10.93 -16.35
C MET A 8 2.05 9.65 -16.75
N VAL A 9 2.17 8.72 -15.82
CA VAL A 9 2.71 7.39 -16.09
C VAL A 9 1.57 6.41 -16.26
N GLN A 10 1.46 5.82 -17.44
CA GLN A 10 0.54 4.71 -17.71
C GLN A 10 1.33 3.42 -17.95
N GLY A 11 0.68 2.28 -17.80
CA GLY A 11 1.34 0.99 -18.01
C GLY A 11 0.58 0.13 -18.99
N THR A 12 1.28 -0.77 -19.69
CA THR A 12 0.66 -1.74 -20.58
C THR A 12 -0.20 -2.77 -19.84
N MET A 13 -0.03 -2.86 -18.52
CA MET A 13 -0.76 -3.81 -17.64
C MET A 13 -0.66 -3.38 -16.18
N SER A 14 -1.46 -4.04 -15.32
CA SER A 14 -1.23 -4.00 -13.86
C SER A 14 0.14 -4.59 -13.53
N GLY A 15 0.85 -4.02 -12.54
CA GLY A 15 2.19 -4.49 -12.17
C GLY A 15 3.31 -4.04 -13.12
N ALA A 16 3.06 -3.23 -14.16
CA ALA A 16 4.13 -2.69 -15.04
C ALA A 16 5.12 -1.76 -14.31
N GLY A 17 4.87 -1.45 -13.03
CA GLY A 17 5.74 -0.61 -12.21
C GLY A 17 5.39 0.88 -12.24
N LYS A 18 4.16 1.22 -12.62
CA LYS A 18 3.68 2.63 -12.61
C LYS A 18 3.94 3.32 -11.28
N SER A 19 3.54 2.69 -10.17
CA SER A 19 3.67 3.27 -8.82
C SER A 19 5.12 3.53 -8.45
N LEU A 20 6.05 2.60 -8.76
CA LEU A 20 7.49 2.81 -8.56
C LEU A 20 8.03 3.97 -9.40
N LEU A 21 7.66 4.05 -10.67
CA LEU A 21 8.08 5.15 -11.54
C LEU A 21 7.52 6.50 -11.07
N CYS A 22 6.25 6.55 -10.63
CA CYS A 22 5.66 7.76 -10.06
C CYS A 22 6.36 8.15 -8.76
N THR A 23 6.66 7.19 -7.87
CA THR A 23 7.41 7.45 -6.64
C THR A 23 8.80 8.03 -6.94
N ALA A 24 9.51 7.43 -7.91
CA ALA A 24 10.81 7.94 -8.35
C ALA A 24 10.71 9.36 -8.92
N LEU A 25 9.75 9.62 -9.80
CA LEU A 25 9.54 10.95 -10.39
C LEU A 25 9.16 11.98 -9.33
N CYS A 26 8.31 11.64 -8.36
CA CYS A 26 8.00 12.52 -7.23
C CYS A 26 9.28 12.89 -6.45
N ARG A 27 10.14 11.90 -6.14
CA ARG A 27 11.42 12.14 -5.45
C ARG A 27 12.38 12.96 -6.30
N ILE A 28 12.56 12.61 -7.57
CA ILE A 28 13.44 13.29 -8.52
C ILE A 28 13.09 14.77 -8.65
N LEU A 29 11.81 15.05 -8.90
CA LEU A 29 11.34 16.41 -9.12
C LEU A 29 11.42 17.26 -7.84
N ALA A 30 11.16 16.66 -6.67
CA ALA A 30 11.36 17.31 -5.38
C ALA A 30 12.85 17.61 -5.11
N GLN A 31 13.76 16.67 -5.37
CA GLN A 31 15.21 16.88 -5.28
C GLN A 31 15.72 17.97 -6.25
N ASP A 32 15.03 18.18 -7.34
CA ASP A 32 15.34 19.20 -8.35
C ASP A 32 14.70 20.56 -8.03
N GLY A 33 14.05 20.69 -6.85
CA GLY A 33 13.56 21.93 -6.28
C GLY A 33 12.11 22.31 -6.65
N TYR A 34 11.35 21.42 -7.29
CA TYR A 34 9.94 21.65 -7.58
C TYR A 34 9.04 21.22 -6.44
N LYS A 35 8.03 22.02 -6.12
CA LYS A 35 6.92 21.58 -5.26
C LYS A 35 6.10 20.55 -6.03
N THR A 36 6.28 19.28 -5.68
CA THR A 36 5.71 18.16 -6.42
C THR A 36 4.66 17.43 -5.57
N ALA A 37 3.53 17.07 -6.19
CA ALA A 37 2.55 16.19 -5.56
C ALA A 37 2.17 15.04 -6.50
N PRO A 38 1.87 13.83 -5.95
CA PRO A 38 1.28 12.75 -6.71
C PRO A 38 -0.21 12.98 -6.95
N PHE A 39 -0.76 12.30 -7.97
CA PHE A 39 -2.19 12.25 -8.21
C PHE A 39 -2.60 10.92 -8.84
N LYS A 40 -3.65 10.31 -8.34
CA LYS A 40 -4.29 9.13 -8.94
C LYS A 40 -5.79 9.28 -8.77
N SER A 41 -6.50 9.49 -9.87
CA SER A 41 -7.93 9.81 -9.82
C SER A 41 -8.75 8.74 -9.10
N GLN A 42 -8.45 7.46 -9.37
CA GLN A 42 -9.08 6.32 -8.73
C GLN A 42 -8.04 5.26 -8.39
N ASN A 43 -8.08 4.77 -7.18
CA ASN A 43 -7.30 3.62 -6.75
C ASN A 43 -8.20 2.45 -6.33
N MET A 44 -7.74 1.22 -6.53
CA MET A 44 -8.39 0.02 -6.02
C MET A 44 -7.36 -0.74 -5.18
N ALA A 45 -7.47 -0.64 -3.85
CA ALA A 45 -6.52 -1.24 -2.93
C ALA A 45 -7.16 -1.55 -1.57
N LEU A 46 -6.67 -2.58 -0.89
CA LEU A 46 -7.04 -2.90 0.49
C LEU A 46 -6.19 -2.11 1.49
N ASN A 47 -4.95 -1.76 1.09
CA ASN A 47 -4.05 -0.95 1.90
C ASN A 47 -4.48 0.52 1.83
N SER A 48 -4.77 1.10 2.97
CA SER A 48 -5.15 2.51 3.09
C SER A 48 -4.45 3.18 4.26
N PHE A 49 -4.54 4.48 4.28
CA PHE A 49 -3.94 5.36 5.28
C PHE A 49 -4.98 6.40 5.71
N VAL A 50 -4.84 6.91 6.92
CA VAL A 50 -5.66 8.00 7.44
C VAL A 50 -4.82 9.27 7.47
N THR A 51 -5.29 10.33 6.80
CA THR A 51 -4.64 11.65 6.82
C THR A 51 -4.78 12.32 8.18
N ARG A 52 -4.07 13.43 8.42
CA ARG A 52 -4.22 14.20 9.66
C ARG A 52 -5.65 14.67 9.92
N ASP A 53 -6.41 14.92 8.86
CA ASP A 53 -7.81 15.37 8.95
C ASP A 53 -8.80 14.20 9.14
N GLY A 54 -8.30 12.97 9.37
CA GLY A 54 -9.13 11.79 9.57
C GLY A 54 -9.77 11.24 8.30
N LEU A 55 -9.25 11.61 7.12
CA LEU A 55 -9.74 11.16 5.82
C LEU A 55 -8.95 9.95 5.32
N GLU A 56 -9.59 9.07 4.55
CA GLU A 56 -9.00 7.82 4.08
C GLU A 56 -8.51 7.95 2.63
N MET A 57 -7.27 7.49 2.35
CA MET A 57 -6.70 7.44 1.01
C MET A 57 -5.88 6.17 0.76
N GLY A 58 -5.60 5.86 -0.50
CA GLY A 58 -4.79 4.71 -0.90
C GLY A 58 -3.31 4.86 -0.52
N ARG A 59 -2.70 3.75 -0.08
CA ARG A 59 -1.31 3.73 0.42
C ARG A 59 -0.29 4.15 -0.63
N ALA A 60 -0.49 3.82 -1.92
CA ALA A 60 0.47 4.18 -2.97
C ALA A 60 0.70 5.70 -3.07
N GLN A 61 -0.36 6.52 -2.99
CA GLN A 61 -0.22 7.97 -3.05
C GLN A 61 0.38 8.56 -1.77
N VAL A 62 0.23 7.87 -0.63
CA VAL A 62 0.95 8.21 0.61
C VAL A 62 2.45 8.05 0.42
N VAL A 63 2.88 6.92 -0.12
CA VAL A 63 4.29 6.64 -0.42
C VAL A 63 4.88 7.66 -1.39
N GLN A 64 4.13 8.02 -2.44
CA GLN A 64 4.54 9.01 -3.42
C GLN A 64 4.61 10.43 -2.82
N ALA A 65 3.69 10.80 -1.93
CA ALA A 65 3.73 12.06 -1.19
C ALA A 65 4.95 12.13 -0.26
N GLN A 66 5.21 11.06 0.49
CA GLN A 66 6.39 10.93 1.34
C GLN A 66 7.69 11.03 0.51
N ALA A 67 7.75 10.38 -0.66
CA ALA A 67 8.89 10.50 -1.56
C ALA A 67 9.12 11.94 -2.05
N ALA A 68 8.05 12.70 -2.24
CA ALA A 68 8.11 14.13 -2.56
C ALA A 68 8.43 15.03 -1.34
N GLY A 69 8.53 14.46 -0.13
CA GLY A 69 8.78 15.22 1.10
C GLY A 69 7.57 16.05 1.55
N ILE A 70 6.36 15.64 1.23
CA ILE A 70 5.12 16.35 1.59
C ILE A 70 4.16 15.46 2.39
N GLU A 71 3.29 16.08 3.16
CA GLU A 71 2.23 15.39 3.88
C GLU A 71 1.19 14.80 2.91
N PRO A 72 0.74 13.55 3.15
CA PRO A 72 -0.33 12.95 2.38
C PRO A 72 -1.65 13.73 2.53
N ASP A 73 -2.29 14.00 1.39
CA ASP A 73 -3.56 14.71 1.31
C ASP A 73 -4.55 13.89 0.47
N VAL A 74 -5.79 13.77 0.94
CA VAL A 74 -6.82 12.96 0.28
C VAL A 74 -7.10 13.40 -1.17
N ARG A 75 -6.85 14.67 -1.51
CA ARG A 75 -6.97 15.18 -2.87
C ARG A 75 -6.04 14.47 -3.87
N MET A 76 -4.95 13.86 -3.38
CA MET A 76 -4.02 13.07 -4.19
C MET A 76 -4.61 11.75 -4.67
N ASN A 77 -5.67 11.26 -3.99
CA ASN A 77 -6.42 10.07 -4.38
C ASN A 77 -7.92 10.25 -4.06
N PRO A 78 -8.66 11.04 -4.87
CA PRO A 78 -10.04 11.39 -4.57
C PRO A 78 -11.01 10.22 -4.59
N ILE A 79 -10.72 9.15 -5.33
CA ILE A 79 -11.57 7.96 -5.37
C ILE A 79 -10.76 6.74 -4.93
N LEU A 80 -11.22 6.08 -3.85
CA LEU A 80 -10.64 4.81 -3.40
C LEU A 80 -11.73 3.74 -3.39
N LEU A 81 -11.46 2.62 -4.04
CA LEU A 81 -12.30 1.43 -4.03
C LEU A 81 -11.64 0.36 -3.17
N LYS A 82 -12.35 -0.13 -2.15
CA LYS A 82 -11.88 -1.26 -1.33
C LYS A 82 -12.74 -2.47 -1.64
N PRO A 83 -12.19 -3.48 -2.35
CA PRO A 83 -12.91 -4.72 -2.59
C PRO A 83 -13.45 -5.32 -1.29
N SER A 84 -14.73 -5.56 -1.20
CA SER A 84 -15.41 -6.16 -0.04
C SER A 84 -15.92 -7.56 -0.33
N SER A 85 -16.02 -7.92 -1.61
CA SER A 85 -16.41 -9.23 -2.13
C SER A 85 -15.93 -9.39 -3.58
N ASP A 86 -16.12 -10.57 -4.17
CA ASP A 86 -15.75 -10.83 -5.57
C ASP A 86 -16.47 -9.90 -6.58
N VAL A 87 -17.59 -9.30 -6.21
CA VAL A 87 -18.45 -8.52 -7.11
C VAL A 87 -18.76 -7.10 -6.62
N GLY A 88 -18.19 -6.66 -5.50
CA GLY A 88 -18.50 -5.36 -4.90
C GLY A 88 -17.33 -4.71 -4.19
N SER A 89 -17.40 -3.38 -4.10
CA SER A 89 -16.40 -2.58 -3.39
C SER A 89 -17.05 -1.51 -2.52
N GLN A 90 -16.42 -1.20 -1.40
CA GLN A 90 -16.70 0.02 -0.67
C GLN A 90 -16.12 1.19 -1.46
N VAL A 91 -16.98 2.16 -1.81
CA VAL A 91 -16.62 3.37 -2.55
C VAL A 91 -16.35 4.50 -1.56
N ILE A 92 -15.15 5.05 -1.63
CA ILE A 92 -14.69 6.18 -0.81
C ILE A 92 -14.41 7.34 -1.75
N VAL A 93 -15.01 8.49 -1.49
CA VAL A 93 -14.86 9.71 -2.29
C VAL A 93 -14.34 10.83 -1.41
N ASN A 94 -13.22 11.43 -1.78
CA ASN A 94 -12.54 12.47 -1.00
C ASN A 94 -12.34 12.06 0.48
N GLY A 95 -11.98 10.80 0.71
CA GLY A 95 -11.71 10.22 2.02
C GLY A 95 -12.94 9.81 2.83
N GLU A 96 -14.16 10.03 2.32
CA GLU A 96 -15.41 9.69 2.98
C GLU A 96 -16.11 8.50 2.34
N VAL A 97 -16.60 7.58 3.16
CA VAL A 97 -17.33 6.40 2.68
C VAL A 97 -18.67 6.83 2.09
N ARG A 98 -18.91 6.52 0.82
CA ARG A 98 -20.20 6.74 0.14
C ARG A 98 -21.15 5.54 0.25
N GLY A 99 -20.59 4.34 0.41
CA GLY A 99 -21.33 3.09 0.55
C GLY A 99 -20.65 1.92 -0.13
N ASN A 100 -21.29 0.75 -0.05
CA ASN A 100 -20.89 -0.44 -0.79
C ASN A 100 -21.65 -0.48 -2.11
N MET A 101 -20.96 -0.77 -3.20
CA MET A 101 -21.54 -0.75 -4.54
C MET A 101 -21.08 -1.97 -5.35
N PRO A 102 -21.99 -2.71 -6.01
CA PRO A 102 -21.59 -3.72 -6.97
C PRO A 102 -20.78 -3.13 -8.13
N ALA A 103 -19.81 -3.86 -8.64
CA ALA A 103 -18.93 -3.39 -9.71
C ALA A 103 -19.71 -2.88 -10.94
N ALA A 104 -20.72 -3.60 -11.39
CA ALA A 104 -21.55 -3.20 -12.52
C ALA A 104 -22.32 -1.88 -12.29
N GLU A 105 -22.72 -1.59 -11.06
CA GLU A 105 -23.36 -0.34 -10.68
C GLU A 105 -22.35 0.80 -10.64
N TYR A 106 -21.18 0.56 -10.05
CA TYR A 106 -20.08 1.53 -10.03
C TYR A 106 -19.69 1.96 -11.44
N PHE A 107 -19.51 0.99 -12.36
CA PHE A 107 -19.14 1.29 -13.75
C PHE A 107 -20.15 2.19 -14.46
N ARG A 108 -21.45 2.05 -14.19
CA ARG A 108 -22.50 2.93 -14.76
C ARG A 108 -22.47 4.36 -14.22
N HIS A 109 -21.98 4.54 -12.99
CA HIS A 109 -22.05 5.83 -12.28
C HIS A 109 -20.69 6.54 -12.14
N LYS A 110 -19.56 5.86 -12.45
CA LYS A 110 -18.23 6.43 -12.20
C LYS A 110 -17.95 7.77 -12.91
N ARG A 111 -18.57 8.03 -14.07
CA ARG A 111 -18.46 9.34 -14.74
C ARG A 111 -19.04 10.51 -13.93
N ALA A 112 -20.02 10.24 -13.06
CA ALA A 112 -20.56 11.23 -12.16
C ALA A 112 -19.53 11.72 -11.11
N LEU A 113 -18.42 10.99 -10.94
CA LEU A 113 -17.32 11.36 -10.04
C LEU A 113 -16.29 12.29 -10.69
N VAL A 114 -16.36 12.54 -12.00
CA VAL A 114 -15.44 13.45 -12.73
C VAL A 114 -15.35 14.84 -12.09
N PRO A 115 -16.46 15.48 -11.67
CA PRO A 115 -16.38 16.78 -10.97
C PRO A 115 -15.58 16.72 -9.66
N ASP A 116 -15.66 15.62 -8.90
CA ASP A 116 -14.87 15.44 -7.65
C ASP A 116 -13.39 15.27 -7.98
N ILE A 117 -13.06 14.48 -9.01
CA ILE A 117 -11.69 14.27 -9.50
C ILE A 117 -11.07 15.60 -9.95
N LEU A 118 -11.79 16.37 -10.79
CA LEU A 118 -11.27 17.63 -11.30
C LEU A 118 -11.14 18.71 -10.23
N ARG A 119 -12.03 18.73 -9.23
CA ARG A 119 -11.92 19.64 -8.09
C ARG A 119 -10.67 19.35 -7.28
N ALA A 120 -10.40 18.08 -6.96
CA ALA A 120 -9.20 17.66 -6.27
C ALA A 120 -7.93 18.01 -7.08
N TYR A 121 -7.90 17.63 -8.35
CA TYR A 121 -6.79 17.94 -9.26
C TYR A 121 -6.50 19.44 -9.36
N ASN A 122 -7.52 20.26 -9.63
CA ASN A 122 -7.35 21.70 -9.80
C ASN A 122 -6.87 22.36 -8.51
N SER A 123 -7.39 21.94 -7.34
CA SER A 123 -6.93 22.44 -6.05
C SER A 123 -5.45 22.14 -5.81
N LEU A 124 -4.98 20.93 -6.11
CA LEU A 124 -3.54 20.60 -6.04
C LEU A 124 -2.74 21.41 -7.06
N ALA A 125 -3.26 21.60 -8.26
CA ALA A 125 -2.58 22.36 -9.33
C ALA A 125 -2.43 23.86 -9.02
N GLU A 126 -3.14 24.40 -8.03
CA GLU A 126 -2.97 25.76 -7.52
C GLU A 126 -1.85 25.86 -6.47
N GLU A 127 -1.51 24.75 -5.81
CA GLU A 127 -0.57 24.70 -4.68
C GLU A 127 0.83 24.18 -5.04
N TYR A 128 0.91 23.32 -6.09
CA TYR A 128 2.13 22.63 -6.49
C TYR A 128 2.61 23.09 -7.87
N ASP A 129 3.91 22.95 -8.13
CA ASP A 129 4.51 23.29 -9.42
C ASP A 129 4.29 22.16 -10.43
N ILE A 130 4.37 20.90 -9.97
CA ILE A 130 4.26 19.70 -10.81
C ILE A 130 3.36 18.65 -10.14
N LEU A 131 2.45 18.09 -10.93
CA LEU A 131 1.66 16.91 -10.54
C LEU A 131 2.14 15.66 -11.29
N VAL A 132 2.55 14.62 -10.55
CA VAL A 132 2.89 13.31 -11.11
C VAL A 132 1.65 12.42 -11.03
N ILE A 133 1.10 12.08 -12.19
CA ILE A 133 -0.17 11.37 -12.29
C ILE A 133 0.08 9.88 -12.55
N GLU A 134 -0.55 9.02 -11.77
CA GLU A 134 -0.51 7.57 -11.95
C GLU A 134 -1.79 7.07 -12.61
N GLY A 135 -1.65 6.33 -13.72
CA GLY A 135 -2.74 5.60 -14.36
C GLY A 135 -3.08 4.29 -13.63
N ALA A 136 -4.17 3.66 -14.02
CA ALA A 136 -4.64 2.40 -13.43
C ALA A 136 -4.81 1.31 -14.51
N GLY A 137 -4.28 0.10 -14.26
CA GLY A 137 -4.36 -1.01 -15.24
C GLY A 137 -3.66 -0.65 -16.55
N SER A 138 -4.37 -0.76 -17.68
CA SER A 138 -3.89 -0.46 -19.02
C SER A 138 -4.83 0.49 -19.77
N PRO A 139 -4.32 1.45 -20.56
CA PRO A 139 -5.15 2.26 -21.45
C PRO A 139 -5.71 1.46 -22.64
N ALA A 140 -5.23 0.23 -22.86
CA ALA A 140 -5.66 -0.65 -23.94
C ALA A 140 -6.95 -1.44 -23.63
N GLU A 141 -7.57 -1.20 -22.46
CA GLU A 141 -8.89 -1.78 -22.11
C GLU A 141 -9.99 -1.09 -22.92
N ILE A 142 -10.01 -1.37 -24.24
CA ILE A 142 -10.87 -0.69 -25.22
C ILE A 142 -12.37 -0.84 -24.95
N ASN A 143 -12.77 -1.93 -24.29
CA ASN A 143 -14.14 -2.19 -23.84
C ASN A 143 -14.60 -1.27 -22.69
N LEU A 144 -13.67 -0.64 -21.96
CA LEU A 144 -13.94 0.26 -20.83
C LEU A 144 -13.69 1.74 -21.16
N LYS A 145 -13.30 2.03 -22.39
CA LYS A 145 -12.82 3.33 -22.84
C LYS A 145 -13.85 4.46 -22.72
N ALA A 146 -15.12 4.16 -23.01
CA ALA A 146 -16.20 5.16 -22.97
C ALA A 146 -16.34 5.86 -21.61
N ASP A 147 -15.97 5.15 -20.53
CA ASP A 147 -16.09 5.63 -19.15
C ASP A 147 -14.71 5.71 -18.47
N ASP A 148 -13.63 5.88 -19.23
CA ASP A 148 -12.28 5.99 -18.67
C ASP A 148 -12.12 7.31 -17.91
N ILE A 149 -11.84 7.19 -16.61
CA ILE A 149 -11.53 8.30 -15.71
C ILE A 149 -10.14 8.17 -15.09
N VAL A 150 -9.33 7.20 -15.56
CA VAL A 150 -8.07 6.81 -14.89
C VAL A 150 -6.84 6.80 -15.80
N ASN A 151 -7.02 6.62 -17.11
CA ASN A 151 -5.93 6.57 -18.08
C ASN A 151 -6.07 7.69 -19.13
N MET A 152 -6.32 7.36 -20.40
CA MET A 152 -6.41 8.38 -21.46
C MET A 152 -7.56 9.37 -21.27
N GLY A 153 -8.69 8.91 -20.70
CA GLY A 153 -9.79 9.82 -20.36
C GLY A 153 -9.37 10.87 -19.31
N LEU A 154 -8.62 10.49 -18.27
CA LEU A 154 -8.06 11.46 -17.34
C LEU A 154 -7.01 12.35 -18.02
N ALA A 155 -6.11 11.75 -18.81
CA ALA A 155 -5.07 12.49 -19.52
C ALA A 155 -5.67 13.59 -20.43
N GLU A 156 -6.81 13.32 -21.09
CA GLU A 156 -7.55 14.32 -21.87
C GLU A 156 -8.16 15.43 -21.00
N LEU A 157 -8.77 15.07 -19.87
CA LEU A 157 -9.43 16.00 -18.96
C LEU A 157 -8.46 17.04 -18.36
N VAL A 158 -7.23 16.63 -18.08
CA VAL A 158 -6.23 17.49 -17.42
C VAL A 158 -5.10 17.93 -18.35
N ASP A 159 -5.18 17.56 -19.62
CA ASP A 159 -4.18 17.84 -20.68
C ASP A 159 -2.77 17.29 -20.33
N ALA A 160 -2.72 16.07 -19.80
CA ALA A 160 -1.47 15.48 -19.37
C ALA A 160 -0.68 14.82 -20.52
N PRO A 161 0.63 15.07 -20.63
CA PRO A 161 1.54 14.23 -21.40
C PRO A 161 1.73 12.87 -20.69
N VAL A 162 1.86 11.81 -21.49
CA VAL A 162 1.88 10.43 -21.00
C VAL A 162 3.22 9.78 -21.30
N LEU A 163 3.77 9.08 -20.30
CA LEU A 163 4.85 8.10 -20.42
C LEU A 163 4.24 6.71 -20.30
N LEU A 164 4.44 5.84 -21.30
CA LEU A 164 3.89 4.51 -21.32
C LEU A 164 4.96 3.48 -20.92
N ALA A 165 4.76 2.79 -19.81
CA ALA A 165 5.68 1.80 -19.24
C ALA A 165 5.25 0.36 -19.55
N GLY A 166 6.19 -0.48 -19.98
CA GLY A 166 6.01 -1.92 -20.17
C GLY A 166 6.93 -2.72 -19.26
N ASP A 167 6.44 -3.86 -18.74
CA ASP A 167 7.20 -4.81 -17.91
C ASP A 167 7.89 -5.84 -18.80
N ILE A 168 9.23 -5.87 -18.80
CA ILE A 168 10.00 -6.84 -19.61
C ILE A 168 10.24 -8.16 -18.87
N ASP A 169 10.21 -8.18 -17.55
CA ASP A 169 10.53 -9.35 -16.71
C ASP A 169 9.56 -10.52 -16.99
N ARG A 170 8.32 -10.23 -17.36
CA ARG A 170 7.31 -11.23 -17.74
C ARG A 170 7.33 -11.67 -19.20
N GLY A 171 8.17 -11.05 -20.03
CA GLY A 171 8.26 -11.28 -21.45
C GLY A 171 7.17 -10.57 -22.26
N GLY A 172 7.39 -10.47 -23.59
CA GLY A 172 6.43 -9.89 -24.53
C GLY A 172 6.29 -8.36 -24.51
N VAL A 173 7.22 -7.63 -23.88
CA VAL A 173 7.12 -6.17 -23.69
C VAL A 173 6.97 -5.40 -25.00
N PHE A 174 7.63 -5.81 -26.08
CA PHE A 174 7.51 -5.16 -27.39
C PHE A 174 6.09 -5.26 -27.94
N ALA A 175 5.48 -6.46 -27.84
CA ALA A 175 4.10 -6.68 -28.25
C ALA A 175 3.12 -5.88 -27.40
N GLN A 176 3.36 -5.81 -26.09
CA GLN A 176 2.52 -5.04 -25.16
C GLN A 176 2.58 -3.55 -25.47
N LEU A 177 3.77 -2.96 -25.62
CA LEU A 177 3.94 -1.54 -25.93
C LEU A 177 3.36 -1.20 -27.30
N TYR A 178 3.74 -1.95 -28.34
CA TYR A 178 3.22 -1.74 -29.69
C TYR A 178 1.70 -1.92 -29.74
N GLY A 179 1.17 -3.00 -29.17
CA GLY A 179 -0.26 -3.29 -29.16
C GLY A 179 -1.06 -2.23 -28.40
N THR A 180 -0.54 -1.75 -27.28
CA THR A 180 -1.18 -0.67 -26.52
C THR A 180 -1.26 0.60 -27.38
N VAL A 181 -0.15 1.04 -27.98
CA VAL A 181 -0.12 2.23 -28.86
C VAL A 181 -1.04 2.06 -30.06
N ALA A 182 -1.07 0.87 -30.67
CA ALA A 182 -1.88 0.60 -31.86
C ALA A 182 -3.39 0.59 -31.60
N LEU A 183 -3.82 0.23 -30.38
CA LEU A 183 -5.23 0.20 -29.97
C LEU A 183 -5.78 1.59 -29.60
N LEU A 184 -4.91 2.57 -29.36
CA LEU A 184 -5.32 3.92 -29.00
C LEU A 184 -5.69 4.74 -30.24
N GLU A 185 -6.62 5.68 -30.09
CA GLU A 185 -6.97 6.65 -31.12
C GLU A 185 -5.83 7.67 -31.32
N GLU A 186 -5.80 8.34 -32.46
CA GLU A 186 -4.74 9.29 -32.81
C GLU A 186 -4.59 10.41 -31.76
N ARG A 187 -5.71 10.96 -31.27
CA ARG A 187 -5.73 12.00 -30.22
C ARG A 187 -5.12 11.52 -28.90
N GLU A 188 -5.27 10.23 -28.57
CA GLU A 188 -4.71 9.62 -27.37
C GLU A 188 -3.22 9.30 -27.59
N ARG A 189 -2.87 8.73 -28.75
CA ARG A 189 -1.47 8.47 -29.12
C ARG A 189 -0.63 9.73 -29.10
N SER A 190 -1.18 10.86 -29.56
CA SER A 190 -0.47 12.16 -29.57
C SER A 190 -0.06 12.64 -28.17
N ARG A 191 -0.73 12.14 -27.10
CA ARG A 191 -0.37 12.44 -25.70
C ARG A 191 0.81 11.63 -25.22
N ILE A 192 1.10 10.47 -25.81
CA ILE A 192 2.26 9.66 -25.42
C ILE A 192 3.52 10.37 -25.92
N LYS A 193 4.41 10.72 -24.97
CA LYS A 193 5.68 11.42 -25.25
C LYS A 193 6.88 10.50 -25.25
N GLY A 194 6.71 9.28 -24.74
CA GLY A 194 7.75 8.28 -24.78
C GLY A 194 7.35 6.96 -24.14
N LEU A 195 8.14 5.95 -24.45
CA LEU A 195 8.01 4.59 -23.98
C LEU A 195 9.09 4.31 -22.92
N ILE A 196 8.75 3.53 -21.89
CA ILE A 196 9.70 3.09 -20.87
C ILE A 196 9.66 1.56 -20.81
N ILE A 197 10.81 0.92 -20.90
CA ILE A 197 10.96 -0.49 -20.59
C ILE A 197 11.39 -0.61 -19.15
N ASN A 198 10.59 -1.29 -18.32
CA ASN A 198 10.81 -1.39 -16.88
C ASN A 198 11.13 -2.81 -16.44
N LYS A 199 11.77 -2.95 -15.27
CA LYS A 199 12.18 -4.21 -14.64
C LYS A 199 13.16 -5.03 -15.47
N PHE A 200 14.06 -4.36 -16.17
CA PHE A 200 15.03 -5.04 -17.01
C PHE A 200 16.10 -5.77 -16.19
N ARG A 201 16.43 -6.99 -16.62
CA ARG A 201 17.54 -7.78 -16.11
C ARG A 201 18.41 -8.23 -17.26
N GLY A 202 19.69 -7.93 -17.24
CA GLY A 202 20.64 -8.36 -18.25
C GLY A 202 21.44 -7.22 -18.87
N ASP A 203 21.98 -7.47 -20.07
CA ASP A 203 22.77 -6.50 -20.81
C ASP A 203 21.87 -5.69 -21.76
N VAL A 204 21.81 -4.39 -21.55
CA VAL A 204 20.98 -3.46 -22.34
C VAL A 204 21.44 -3.38 -23.80
N GLU A 205 22.72 -3.67 -24.10
CA GLU A 205 23.23 -3.65 -25.48
C GLU A 205 22.55 -4.72 -26.37
N ILE A 206 22.19 -5.86 -25.77
CA ILE A 206 21.43 -6.91 -26.49
C ILE A 206 20.01 -6.42 -26.84
N LEU A 207 19.43 -5.55 -25.99
CA LEU A 207 18.08 -5.01 -26.19
C LEU A 207 18.04 -3.87 -27.21
N ARG A 208 19.14 -3.13 -27.37
CA ARG A 208 19.23 -1.89 -28.17
C ARG A 208 18.68 -2.00 -29.60
N PRO A 209 18.96 -3.06 -30.39
CA PRO A 209 18.35 -3.21 -31.72
C PRO A 209 16.81 -3.30 -31.67
N GLY A 210 16.28 -3.94 -30.63
CA GLY A 210 14.83 -4.06 -30.43
C GLY A 210 14.18 -2.72 -30.08
N LEU A 211 14.89 -1.85 -29.33
CA LEU A 211 14.41 -0.50 -29.03
C LEU A 211 14.22 0.32 -30.31
N ALA A 212 15.22 0.34 -31.19
CA ALA A 212 15.13 1.03 -32.47
C ALA A 212 13.98 0.50 -33.35
N MET A 213 13.75 -0.83 -33.35
CA MET A 213 12.61 -1.43 -34.07
C MET A 213 11.28 -1.00 -33.46
N LEU A 214 11.20 -0.82 -32.14
CA LEU A 214 9.99 -0.38 -31.45
C LEU A 214 9.68 1.08 -31.78
N GLU A 215 10.70 1.93 -31.76
CA GLU A 215 10.59 3.35 -32.13
C GLU A 215 10.12 3.51 -33.59
N ASP A 216 10.71 2.76 -34.53
CA ASP A 216 10.29 2.77 -35.94
C ASP A 216 8.82 2.35 -36.10
N LYS A 217 8.37 1.33 -35.37
CA LYS A 217 7.00 0.83 -35.48
C LYS A 217 5.95 1.72 -34.79
N THR A 218 6.31 2.39 -33.73
CA THR A 218 5.38 3.21 -32.93
C THR A 218 5.42 4.68 -33.29
N GLY A 219 6.52 5.15 -33.86
CA GLY A 219 6.81 6.58 -34.05
C GLY A 219 7.06 7.33 -32.74
N LEU A 220 7.34 6.62 -31.64
CA LEU A 220 7.53 7.18 -30.30
C LEU A 220 8.93 6.83 -29.78
N PRO A 221 9.64 7.77 -29.11
CA PRO A 221 10.96 7.49 -28.55
C PRO A 221 10.88 6.54 -27.35
N VAL A 222 11.88 5.69 -27.17
CA VAL A 222 12.11 4.94 -25.95
C VAL A 222 12.98 5.78 -25.03
N LEU A 223 12.39 6.33 -23.97
CA LEU A 223 13.06 7.25 -23.05
C LEU A 223 14.03 6.55 -22.10
N GLY A 224 13.98 5.24 -22.02
CA GLY A 224 14.93 4.48 -21.22
C GLY A 224 14.51 3.07 -20.91
N VAL A 225 15.50 2.33 -20.40
CA VAL A 225 15.37 0.96 -19.92
C VAL A 225 15.73 0.95 -18.44
N VAL A 226 14.70 0.93 -17.59
CA VAL A 226 14.85 0.94 -16.14
C VAL A 226 15.18 -0.48 -15.67
N PRO A 227 16.32 -0.71 -15.01
CA PRO A 227 16.66 -2.01 -14.50
C PRO A 227 15.71 -2.44 -13.38
N TYR A 228 15.75 -3.71 -13.04
CA TYR A 228 15.09 -4.19 -11.82
C TYR A 228 15.82 -3.56 -10.62
N LEU A 229 15.18 -2.59 -10.00
CA LEU A 229 15.76 -1.86 -8.87
C LEU A 229 15.43 -2.58 -7.56
N ASP A 230 16.48 -2.85 -6.79
CA ASP A 230 16.37 -3.40 -5.44
C ASP A 230 16.13 -2.27 -4.43
N ALA A 231 15.03 -1.56 -4.58
CA ALA A 231 14.55 -0.55 -3.64
C ALA A 231 13.33 -1.11 -2.91
N ASP A 232 13.36 -1.11 -1.58
CA ASP A 232 12.29 -1.64 -0.75
C ASP A 232 11.22 -0.56 -0.54
N ILE A 233 10.40 -0.40 -1.57
CA ILE A 233 9.25 0.51 -1.54
C ILE A 233 8.01 -0.28 -1.11
N GLU A 234 7.17 0.34 -0.29
CA GLU A 234 5.94 -0.27 0.20
C GLU A 234 5.01 -0.64 -0.96
N ASP A 235 4.52 -1.87 -0.93
CA ASP A 235 3.62 -2.39 -1.96
C ASP A 235 2.20 -1.84 -1.78
N GLU A 236 1.55 -1.56 -2.90
CA GLU A 236 0.18 -1.05 -2.92
C GLU A 236 -0.86 -2.12 -2.62
N ASP A 237 -0.63 -3.37 -3.09
CA ASP A 237 -1.66 -4.40 -3.19
C ASP A 237 -1.30 -5.67 -2.40
N SER A 238 -2.33 -6.34 -1.87
CA SER A 238 -2.26 -7.67 -1.23
C SER A 238 -1.85 -8.81 -2.20
N LEU A 239 -1.72 -8.53 -3.50
CA LEU A 239 -1.11 -9.42 -4.50
C LEU A 239 0.42 -9.33 -4.55
N SER A 240 1.02 -8.50 -3.69
CA SER A 240 2.46 -8.28 -3.60
C SER A 240 3.25 -9.59 -3.55
N GLU A 241 4.36 -9.62 -4.27
CA GLU A 241 5.36 -10.69 -4.21
C GLU A 241 5.98 -10.81 -2.80
N ARG A 242 5.97 -9.74 -2.01
CA ARG A 242 6.41 -9.73 -0.60
C ARG A 242 5.69 -10.81 0.21
N LEU A 243 4.38 -10.98 0.05
CA LEU A 243 3.59 -11.99 0.74
C LEU A 243 3.88 -13.44 0.31
N CYS A 244 4.68 -13.62 -0.74
CA CYS A 244 5.13 -14.91 -1.26
C CYS A 244 6.62 -15.16 -1.04
N ARG A 245 7.37 -14.20 -0.46
CA ARG A 245 8.81 -14.34 -0.23
C ARG A 245 9.10 -15.53 0.69
N LYS A 246 10.15 -16.28 0.36
CA LYS A 246 10.63 -17.38 1.19
C LYS A 246 11.18 -16.84 2.50
N LYS A 247 11.01 -17.62 3.56
CA LYS A 247 11.52 -17.34 4.91
C LYS A 247 13.01 -16.94 4.84
N THR A 248 13.33 -15.75 5.35
CA THR A 248 14.71 -15.40 5.67
C THR A 248 15.06 -16.08 7.00
N VAL A 249 16.11 -16.89 7.01
CA VAL A 249 16.55 -17.58 8.25
C VAL A 249 17.23 -16.56 9.15
N LYS A 250 16.56 -16.19 10.24
CA LYS A 250 17.05 -15.34 11.31
C LYS A 250 16.80 -16.02 12.66
N PRO A 251 17.42 -15.55 13.76
CA PRO A 251 17.34 -16.23 15.08
C PRO A 251 15.92 -16.43 15.61
N LEU A 252 15.01 -15.49 15.34
CA LEU A 252 13.63 -15.51 15.81
C LEU A 252 12.67 -15.67 14.63
N ASP A 253 11.72 -16.58 14.74
CA ASP A 253 10.74 -16.91 13.70
C ASP A 253 9.41 -16.18 13.95
N VAL A 254 9.07 -15.23 13.11
CA VAL A 254 7.81 -14.47 13.15
C VAL A 254 6.89 -14.95 12.03
N ALA A 255 5.78 -15.57 12.41
CA ALA A 255 4.79 -16.12 11.49
C ALA A 255 3.57 -15.19 11.37
N ILE A 256 3.34 -14.64 10.20
CA ILE A 256 2.18 -13.81 9.90
C ILE A 256 1.15 -14.63 9.13
N VAL A 257 -0.08 -14.66 9.63
CA VAL A 257 -1.17 -15.34 8.91
C VAL A 257 -1.59 -14.52 7.72
N ARG A 258 -1.40 -15.06 6.51
CA ARG A 258 -1.86 -14.41 5.28
C ARG A 258 -3.36 -14.67 5.09
N LEU A 259 -4.17 -13.80 5.68
CA LEU A 259 -5.62 -13.82 5.54
C LEU A 259 -6.04 -13.56 4.07
N PRO A 260 -7.18 -14.11 3.59
CA PRO A 260 -7.68 -13.86 2.23
C PRO A 260 -7.86 -12.37 1.92
N HIS A 261 -8.38 -11.59 2.86
CA HIS A 261 -8.62 -10.15 2.71
C HIS A 261 -7.63 -9.33 3.54
N ILE A 262 -6.38 -9.81 3.69
CA ILE A 262 -5.33 -9.10 4.43
C ILE A 262 -5.24 -7.64 3.98
N SER A 263 -5.17 -6.73 4.94
CA SER A 263 -5.01 -5.29 4.71
C SER A 263 -3.90 -4.72 5.60
N ASN A 264 -3.31 -3.61 5.15
CA ASN A 264 -2.28 -2.87 5.86
C ASN A 264 -1.09 -3.76 6.31
N PHE A 265 -0.74 -4.76 5.50
CA PHE A 265 0.40 -5.66 5.78
C PHE A 265 1.74 -4.92 5.80
N THR A 266 1.79 -3.70 5.30
CA THR A 266 2.95 -2.80 5.40
C THR A 266 3.33 -2.46 6.84
N ASP A 267 2.42 -2.64 7.82
CA ASP A 267 2.70 -2.53 9.25
C ASP A 267 3.88 -3.41 9.70
N PHE A 268 4.16 -4.51 8.98
CA PHE A 268 5.17 -5.50 9.39
C PHE A 268 6.53 -5.30 8.72
N ILE A 269 6.68 -4.31 7.83
CA ILE A 269 7.98 -3.99 7.19
C ILE A 269 9.08 -3.73 8.23
N PRO A 270 8.84 -2.98 9.33
CA PRO A 270 9.87 -2.78 10.35
C PRO A 270 10.38 -4.08 10.97
N LEU A 271 9.49 -5.09 11.12
CA LEU A 271 9.89 -6.42 11.61
C LEU A 271 10.74 -7.18 10.59
N GLU A 272 10.41 -7.05 9.29
CA GLU A 272 11.18 -7.69 8.21
C GLU A 272 12.62 -7.16 8.15
N GLN A 273 12.80 -5.86 8.42
CA GLN A 273 14.11 -5.18 8.40
C GLN A 273 14.94 -5.45 9.66
N HIS A 274 14.33 -5.87 10.77
CA HIS A 274 15.06 -6.13 12.00
C HIS A 274 16.01 -7.33 11.85
N PRO A 275 17.28 -7.23 12.28
CA PRO A 275 18.32 -8.26 12.04
C PRO A 275 18.01 -9.62 12.66
N LEU A 276 17.29 -9.65 13.78
CA LEU A 276 16.98 -10.88 14.50
C LEU A 276 15.65 -11.53 14.10
N LEU A 277 14.73 -10.81 13.43
CA LEU A 277 13.37 -11.27 13.16
C LEU A 277 13.25 -11.83 11.74
N GLY A 278 13.08 -13.15 11.60
CA GLY A 278 12.78 -13.82 10.33
C GLY A 278 11.28 -13.86 10.07
N VAL A 279 10.76 -12.88 9.34
CA VAL A 279 9.33 -12.77 9.03
C VAL A 279 8.97 -13.68 7.86
N ARG A 280 7.84 -14.36 7.99
CA ARG A 280 7.24 -15.17 6.93
C ARG A 280 5.72 -15.14 6.97
N TYR A 281 5.11 -15.18 5.80
CA TYR A 281 3.66 -15.27 5.64
C TYR A 281 3.23 -16.71 5.41
N LEU A 282 2.11 -17.14 6.02
CA LEU A 282 1.61 -18.49 5.92
C LEU A 282 0.09 -18.54 5.66
N ARG A 283 -0.36 -19.61 5.02
CA ARG A 283 -1.78 -19.86 4.73
C ARG A 283 -2.28 -21.22 5.22
N THR A 284 -1.40 -22.08 5.67
CA THR A 284 -1.74 -23.45 6.05
C THR A 284 -1.14 -23.82 7.41
N VAL A 285 -1.79 -24.74 8.11
CA VAL A 285 -1.28 -25.30 9.37
C VAL A 285 0.11 -25.94 9.19
N ARG A 286 0.36 -26.54 8.02
CA ARG A 286 1.66 -27.17 7.71
C ARG A 286 2.81 -26.15 7.71
N GLU A 287 2.53 -24.93 7.28
CA GLU A 287 3.51 -23.85 7.24
C GLU A 287 3.74 -23.22 8.62
N LEU A 288 2.82 -23.39 9.57
CA LEU A 288 2.85 -22.71 10.86
C LEU A 288 4.10 -23.11 11.69
N GLY A 289 4.38 -24.39 11.80
CA GLY A 289 5.54 -24.89 12.56
C GLY A 289 5.49 -24.51 14.04
N ALA A 290 6.65 -24.09 14.58
CA ALA A 290 6.81 -23.64 15.97
C ALA A 290 7.45 -22.24 16.00
N PRO A 291 6.70 -21.17 15.66
CA PRO A 291 7.22 -19.81 15.63
C PRO A 291 7.45 -19.24 17.03
N ASP A 292 8.30 -18.21 17.10
CA ASP A 292 8.52 -17.44 18.33
C ASP A 292 7.43 -16.39 18.56
N LEU A 293 6.74 -15.97 17.48
CA LEU A 293 5.60 -15.05 17.49
C LEU A 293 4.65 -15.39 16.35
N VAL A 294 3.35 -15.35 16.63
CA VAL A 294 2.31 -15.36 15.60
C VAL A 294 1.64 -13.99 15.52
N LEU A 295 1.49 -13.48 14.30
CA LEU A 295 0.78 -12.24 14.00
C LEU A 295 -0.51 -12.54 13.22
N LEU A 296 -1.63 -12.03 13.72
CA LEU A 296 -2.90 -11.94 13.01
C LEU A 296 -3.03 -10.49 12.49
N PRO A 297 -2.91 -10.26 11.18
CA PRO A 297 -2.92 -8.91 10.60
C PRO A 297 -4.32 -8.30 10.53
N GLY A 298 -4.37 -7.03 10.12
CA GLY A 298 -5.61 -6.38 9.70
C GLY A 298 -6.25 -7.08 8.50
N THR A 299 -7.56 -6.99 8.42
CA THR A 299 -8.33 -7.54 7.31
C THR A 299 -9.51 -6.64 6.96
N LYS A 300 -9.93 -6.68 5.69
CA LYS A 300 -11.12 -5.96 5.23
C LYS A 300 -12.43 -6.68 5.54
N ASN A 301 -12.39 -7.98 5.83
CA ASN A 301 -13.58 -8.76 6.17
C ASN A 301 -13.24 -9.74 7.30
N THR A 302 -13.41 -9.26 8.55
CA THR A 302 -13.05 -10.01 9.75
C THR A 302 -13.85 -11.30 9.90
N VAL A 303 -15.12 -11.27 9.55
CA VAL A 303 -16.04 -12.40 9.69
C VAL A 303 -15.68 -13.54 8.73
N GLU A 304 -15.53 -13.24 7.45
CA GLU A 304 -15.21 -14.26 6.44
C GLU A 304 -13.78 -14.81 6.64
N ASP A 305 -12.84 -13.97 7.02
CA ASP A 305 -11.48 -14.42 7.30
C ASP A 305 -11.37 -15.26 8.57
N LEU A 306 -12.21 -15.02 9.59
CA LEU A 306 -12.32 -15.91 10.74
C LEU A 306 -12.92 -17.27 10.37
N LEU A 307 -13.93 -17.29 9.48
CA LEU A 307 -14.48 -18.56 8.96
C LEU A 307 -13.44 -19.34 8.18
N TRP A 308 -12.66 -18.63 7.34
CA TRP A 308 -11.54 -19.25 6.63
C TRP A 308 -10.47 -19.82 7.59
N LEU A 309 -10.14 -19.11 8.68
CA LEU A 309 -9.22 -19.59 9.74
C LEU A 309 -9.69 -20.91 10.35
N ARG A 310 -11.00 -21.05 10.58
CA ARG A 310 -11.62 -22.30 11.07
C ARG A 310 -11.53 -23.43 10.06
N GLN A 311 -11.94 -23.16 8.83
CA GLN A 311 -11.95 -24.15 7.75
C GLN A 311 -10.56 -24.66 7.39
N SER A 312 -9.54 -23.79 7.48
CA SER A 312 -8.14 -24.14 7.24
C SER A 312 -7.50 -24.91 8.40
N GLY A 313 -8.15 -25.00 9.56
CA GLY A 313 -7.63 -25.59 10.79
C GLY A 313 -6.61 -24.71 11.54
N LEU A 314 -6.33 -23.50 11.05
CA LEU A 314 -5.41 -22.57 11.70
C LEU A 314 -5.92 -22.10 13.06
N GLU A 315 -7.25 -21.91 13.24
CA GLU A 315 -7.82 -21.53 14.55
C GLU A 315 -7.35 -22.47 15.67
N ALA A 316 -7.56 -23.77 15.52
CA ALA A 316 -7.17 -24.76 16.53
C ALA A 316 -5.64 -24.81 16.76
N ALA A 317 -4.85 -24.65 15.69
CA ALA A 317 -3.41 -24.61 15.78
C ALA A 317 -2.90 -23.36 16.52
N LEU A 318 -3.51 -22.20 16.29
CA LEU A 318 -3.20 -20.95 16.98
C LEU A 318 -3.56 -21.00 18.46
N GLN A 319 -4.74 -21.53 18.79
CA GLN A 319 -5.17 -21.74 20.18
C GLN A 319 -4.19 -22.67 20.92
N LYS A 320 -3.74 -23.74 20.27
CA LYS A 320 -2.74 -24.66 20.83
C LYS A 320 -1.39 -23.98 21.08
N LEU A 321 -0.92 -23.18 20.14
CA LEU A 321 0.34 -22.42 20.29
C LEU A 321 0.23 -21.39 21.42
N ALA A 322 -0.86 -20.63 21.48
CA ALA A 322 -1.11 -19.66 22.55
C ALA A 322 -1.15 -20.33 23.93
N ALA A 323 -1.88 -21.44 24.07
CA ALA A 323 -1.92 -22.25 25.30
C ALA A 323 -0.55 -22.83 25.67
N GLY A 324 0.30 -23.15 24.69
CA GLY A 324 1.69 -23.56 24.87
C GLY A 324 2.64 -22.39 25.20
N GLY A 325 2.11 -21.18 25.30
CA GLY A 325 2.85 -19.98 25.67
C GLY A 325 3.46 -19.22 24.48
N THR A 326 3.30 -19.64 23.23
CA THR A 326 3.76 -18.85 22.07
C THR A 326 3.03 -17.51 22.03
N PRO A 327 3.74 -16.36 21.95
CA PRO A 327 3.12 -15.06 21.83
C PRO A 327 2.25 -14.95 20.57
N VAL A 328 1.08 -14.31 20.73
CA VAL A 328 0.14 -13.99 19.65
C VAL A 328 -0.20 -12.52 19.70
N LEU A 329 -0.04 -11.80 18.58
CA LEU A 329 -0.42 -10.41 18.47
C LEU A 329 -1.43 -10.24 17.33
N GLY A 330 -2.60 -9.66 17.64
CA GLY A 330 -3.63 -9.28 16.67
C GLY A 330 -3.62 -7.79 16.42
N VAL A 331 -3.68 -7.39 15.15
CA VAL A 331 -3.79 -5.99 14.73
C VAL A 331 -5.14 -5.78 14.04
N CYS A 332 -5.92 -4.80 14.48
CA CYS A 332 -7.19 -4.39 13.87
C CYS A 332 -8.16 -5.58 13.73
N GLY A 333 -8.47 -6.05 12.52
CA GLY A 333 -9.29 -7.25 12.31
C GLY A 333 -8.73 -8.50 13.00
N GLY A 334 -7.41 -8.66 13.02
CA GLY A 334 -6.75 -9.73 13.77
C GLY A 334 -6.99 -9.62 15.28
N TYR A 335 -7.00 -8.42 15.85
CA TYR A 335 -7.37 -8.18 17.25
C TYR A 335 -8.83 -8.55 17.50
N GLN A 336 -9.75 -8.14 16.62
CA GLN A 336 -11.15 -8.50 16.71
C GLN A 336 -11.36 -10.02 16.72
N MET A 337 -10.63 -10.77 15.87
CA MET A 337 -10.70 -12.23 15.83
C MET A 337 -10.28 -12.91 17.15
N LEU A 338 -9.40 -12.29 17.94
CA LEU A 338 -8.94 -12.81 19.24
C LEU A 338 -10.03 -12.75 20.33
N SER A 339 -11.11 -11.97 20.14
CA SER A 339 -12.22 -11.82 21.08
C SER A 339 -12.93 -13.13 21.42
N HIS A 340 -13.66 -13.15 22.53
CA HIS A 340 -14.59 -14.22 22.85
C HIS A 340 -15.76 -14.27 21.86
N THR A 341 -16.32 -13.11 21.55
CA THR A 341 -17.51 -12.99 20.69
C THR A 341 -17.32 -11.87 19.68
N LEU A 342 -17.74 -12.16 18.45
CA LEU A 342 -17.92 -11.17 17.36
C LEU A 342 -19.41 -11.12 17.04
N SER A 343 -20.00 -9.91 17.11
CA SER A 343 -21.41 -9.66 16.79
C SER A 343 -21.53 -8.64 15.66
N ASP A 344 -22.22 -9.00 14.62
CA ASP A 344 -22.52 -8.14 13.47
C ASP A 344 -24.06 -8.05 13.29
N PRO A 345 -24.73 -7.26 14.16
CA PRO A 345 -26.19 -7.21 14.18
C PRO A 345 -26.80 -6.54 12.93
N GLU A 346 -26.04 -5.72 12.23
CA GLU A 346 -26.47 -4.98 11.05
C GLU A 346 -25.94 -5.56 9.74
N GLY A 347 -25.08 -6.61 9.80
CA GLY A 347 -24.46 -7.19 8.62
C GLY A 347 -23.40 -6.30 7.96
N CYS A 348 -22.74 -5.47 8.74
CA CYS A 348 -21.73 -4.51 8.23
C CYS A 348 -20.50 -5.19 7.62
N GLU A 349 -20.13 -6.37 8.14
CA GLU A 349 -18.92 -7.09 7.71
C GLU A 349 -19.20 -8.20 6.67
N GLY A 350 -20.35 -8.81 6.68
CA GLY A 350 -20.66 -9.93 5.79
C GLY A 350 -22.00 -9.83 5.06
N GLY A 351 -22.65 -8.66 5.13
CA GLY A 351 -23.95 -8.41 4.49
C GLY A 351 -25.12 -9.14 5.15
N THR A 352 -24.88 -10.01 6.14
CA THR A 352 -25.92 -10.76 6.86
C THR A 352 -25.69 -10.67 8.37
N PRO A 353 -26.70 -10.25 9.15
CA PRO A 353 -26.62 -10.22 10.59
C PRO A 353 -26.21 -11.57 11.17
N ARG A 354 -25.18 -11.56 12.05
CA ARG A 354 -24.71 -12.79 12.71
C ARG A 354 -23.98 -12.48 14.01
N THR A 355 -23.94 -13.48 14.89
CA THR A 355 -23.06 -13.50 16.06
C THR A 355 -22.31 -14.82 16.06
N MET A 356 -21.02 -14.77 16.34
CA MET A 356 -20.16 -15.94 16.31
C MET A 356 -19.08 -15.87 17.41
N ARG A 357 -18.53 -17.02 17.77
CA ARG A 357 -17.38 -17.07 18.67
C ARG A 357 -16.14 -16.60 17.93
N GLY A 358 -15.30 -15.79 18.60
CA GLY A 358 -13.93 -15.52 18.17
C GLY A 358 -12.99 -16.68 18.53
N LEU A 359 -11.68 -16.43 18.48
CA LEU A 359 -10.68 -17.39 18.95
C LEU A 359 -10.71 -17.57 20.48
N GLY A 360 -11.29 -16.62 21.22
CA GLY A 360 -11.41 -16.67 22.68
C GLY A 360 -10.08 -16.55 23.41
N LEU A 361 -9.09 -15.89 22.81
CA LEU A 361 -7.76 -15.73 23.37
C LEU A 361 -7.57 -14.43 24.16
N LEU A 362 -8.48 -13.46 23.99
CA LEU A 362 -8.54 -12.23 24.78
C LEU A 362 -9.91 -12.08 25.44
N PRO A 363 -10.01 -11.53 26.66
CA PRO A 363 -11.26 -11.29 27.37
C PRO A 363 -11.98 -10.06 26.81
N THR A 364 -12.33 -10.11 25.54
CA THR A 364 -12.94 -9.01 24.78
C THR A 364 -14.16 -9.48 24.02
N GLU A 365 -15.06 -8.54 23.73
CA GLU A 365 -16.23 -8.74 22.88
C GLU A 365 -16.31 -7.63 21.83
N THR A 366 -16.42 -8.00 20.57
CA THR A 366 -16.45 -7.06 19.45
C THR A 366 -17.86 -7.00 18.85
N VAL A 367 -18.38 -5.78 18.68
CA VAL A 367 -19.65 -5.51 17.99
C VAL A 367 -19.36 -4.62 16.80
N PHE A 368 -19.66 -5.11 15.59
CA PHE A 368 -19.53 -4.34 14.37
C PHE A 368 -20.67 -3.33 14.22
N THR A 369 -20.33 -2.14 13.77
CA THR A 369 -21.26 -1.04 13.55
C THR A 369 -20.96 -0.37 12.21
N ALA A 370 -21.94 0.34 11.64
CA ALA A 370 -21.74 1.11 10.40
C ALA A 370 -20.75 2.29 10.58
N GLU A 371 -20.56 2.74 11.82
CA GLU A 371 -19.64 3.83 12.15
C GLU A 371 -18.19 3.36 12.01
N LYS A 372 -17.41 4.06 11.17
CA LYS A 372 -15.99 3.81 10.96
C LYS A 372 -15.15 4.81 11.77
N ARG A 373 -14.31 4.29 12.67
CA ARG A 373 -13.31 5.11 13.37
C ARG A 373 -12.10 5.31 12.46
N ARG A 374 -11.67 6.56 12.33
CA ARG A 374 -10.47 6.97 11.60
C ARG A 374 -9.79 8.08 12.38
N ALA A 375 -8.56 7.85 12.82
CA ALA A 375 -7.81 8.86 13.56
C ALA A 375 -6.31 8.59 13.47
N GLN A 376 -5.52 9.65 13.35
CA GLN A 376 -4.09 9.59 13.68
C GLN A 376 -3.96 9.56 15.20
N VAL A 377 -3.08 8.71 15.71
CA VAL A 377 -2.94 8.49 17.15
C VAL A 377 -1.48 8.43 17.58
N THR A 378 -1.26 8.87 18.82
CA THR A 378 -0.03 8.66 19.55
C THR A 378 -0.35 7.98 20.88
N ALA A 379 0.47 7.02 21.30
CA ALA A 379 0.25 6.27 22.52
C ALA A 379 1.57 5.84 23.16
N ARG A 380 1.49 5.27 24.36
CA ARG A 380 2.60 4.56 25.00
C ARG A 380 2.18 3.14 25.33
N ALA A 381 3.00 2.17 24.92
CA ALA A 381 2.76 0.77 25.18
C ALA A 381 2.75 0.49 26.70
N ALA A 382 1.88 -0.42 27.11
CA ALA A 382 1.86 -1.00 28.45
C ALA A 382 2.79 -2.22 28.55
N ALA A 383 2.80 -2.87 29.72
CA ALA A 383 3.53 -4.11 29.88
C ALA A 383 3.05 -5.20 28.89
N PRO A 384 3.96 -6.04 28.33
CA PRO A 384 5.39 -6.15 28.66
C PRO A 384 6.30 -5.20 27.89
N PHE A 385 5.77 -4.28 27.08
CA PHE A 385 6.49 -3.31 26.24
C PHE A 385 6.45 -1.89 26.83
N ALA A 386 6.44 -1.79 28.16
CA ALA A 386 6.14 -0.55 28.87
C ALA A 386 7.01 0.63 28.44
N GLY A 387 6.34 1.73 28.09
CA GLY A 387 6.97 3.01 27.76
C GLY A 387 7.35 3.17 26.30
N ALA A 388 7.29 2.15 25.46
CA ALA A 388 7.56 2.30 24.03
C ALA A 388 6.60 3.34 23.41
N ALA A 389 7.15 4.32 22.71
CA ALA A 389 6.34 5.30 21.99
C ALA A 389 5.71 4.66 20.76
N LEU A 390 4.41 4.86 20.59
CA LEU A 390 3.64 4.38 19.47
C LEU A 390 3.08 5.60 18.72
N THR A 391 3.29 5.62 17.43
CA THR A 391 2.66 6.56 16.49
C THR A 391 2.04 5.78 15.37
N GLY A 392 0.82 6.15 14.97
CA GLY A 392 0.14 5.42 13.93
C GLY A 392 -1.28 5.94 13.72
N TYR A 393 -2.15 5.08 13.25
CA TYR A 393 -3.55 5.44 13.01
C TYR A 393 -4.49 4.28 13.32
N GLU A 394 -5.72 4.61 13.67
CA GLU A 394 -6.83 3.66 13.75
C GLU A 394 -7.71 3.78 12.49
N ILE A 395 -8.10 2.65 11.94
CA ILE A 395 -9.04 2.57 10.83
C ILE A 395 -9.85 1.27 10.89
N HIS A 396 -10.99 1.31 11.57
CA HIS A 396 -11.79 0.10 11.78
C HIS A 396 -13.28 0.41 11.90
N THR A 397 -14.10 -0.59 11.63
CA THR A 397 -15.50 -0.70 12.03
C THR A 397 -15.59 -1.56 13.27
N GLY A 398 -16.62 -1.34 14.06
CA GLY A 398 -16.84 -2.08 15.29
C GLY A 398 -16.17 -1.49 16.53
N ARG A 399 -16.72 -1.86 17.66
CA ARG A 399 -16.29 -1.47 19.01
C ARG A 399 -16.00 -2.71 19.82
N THR A 400 -14.85 -2.72 20.50
CA THR A 400 -14.43 -3.84 21.35
C THR A 400 -14.52 -3.45 22.80
N ALA A 401 -15.37 -4.14 23.57
CA ALA A 401 -15.40 -4.08 25.01
C ALA A 401 -14.27 -4.93 25.59
N VAL A 402 -13.52 -4.38 26.56
CA VAL A 402 -12.30 -4.98 27.09
C VAL A 402 -12.45 -5.23 28.59
N ASN A 403 -12.23 -6.47 29.04
CA ASN A 403 -12.18 -6.88 30.45
C ASN A 403 -10.76 -7.35 30.86
N GLY A 404 -9.73 -6.72 30.31
CA GLY A 404 -8.31 -7.07 30.52
C GLY A 404 -7.42 -5.84 30.69
N ALA A 405 -6.12 -6.07 30.80
CA ALA A 405 -5.14 -5.00 30.81
C ALA A 405 -5.04 -4.34 29.43
N PRO A 406 -4.86 -3.01 29.31
CA PRO A 406 -4.70 -2.37 28.02
C PRO A 406 -3.36 -2.71 27.38
N PHE A 407 -3.32 -2.73 26.04
CA PHE A 407 -2.08 -2.84 25.28
C PHE A 407 -1.27 -1.54 25.32
N CYS A 408 -1.96 -0.40 25.26
CA CYS A 408 -1.33 0.90 25.38
C CYS A 408 -2.27 1.94 25.99
N THR A 409 -1.72 3.12 26.29
CA THR A 409 -2.46 4.29 26.72
C THR A 409 -2.27 5.40 25.69
N MET A 410 -3.36 5.89 25.13
CA MET A 410 -3.38 6.99 24.17
C MET A 410 -2.93 8.30 24.80
N ALA A 411 -2.55 9.29 24.00
CA ALA A 411 -2.10 10.59 24.47
C ALA A 411 -3.14 11.35 25.31
N ASP A 412 -4.43 11.08 25.09
CA ASP A 412 -5.55 11.63 25.86
C ASP A 412 -5.82 10.88 27.18
N GLY A 413 -5.02 9.84 27.47
CA GLY A 413 -5.18 9.00 28.66
C GLY A 413 -6.13 7.80 28.46
N THR A 414 -6.76 7.67 27.31
CA THR A 414 -7.68 6.55 27.01
C THR A 414 -6.91 5.23 26.89
N PRO A 415 -7.32 4.15 27.57
CA PRO A 415 -6.75 2.83 27.34
C PRO A 415 -7.17 2.26 25.99
N GLU A 416 -6.25 1.58 25.30
CA GLU A 416 -6.51 0.95 24.03
C GLU A 416 -5.92 -0.47 23.99
N GLY A 417 -6.63 -1.36 23.25
CA GLY A 417 -6.20 -2.73 23.06
C GLY A 417 -6.39 -3.60 24.28
N CYS A 418 -5.86 -4.83 24.22
CA CYS A 418 -5.96 -5.80 25.32
C CYS A 418 -4.71 -6.66 25.41
N VAL A 419 -4.33 -7.01 26.65
CA VAL A 419 -3.25 -7.95 26.96
C VAL A 419 -3.78 -9.03 27.91
N GLU A 420 -3.58 -10.29 27.56
CA GLU A 420 -3.85 -11.43 28.42
C GLU A 420 -2.71 -12.46 28.31
N GLY A 421 -1.85 -12.54 29.33
CA GLY A 421 -0.71 -13.42 29.34
C GLY A 421 0.28 -13.17 28.19
N ASN A 422 0.30 -14.08 27.23
CA ASN A 422 1.15 -13.99 26.01
C ASN A 422 0.36 -13.58 24.77
N VAL A 423 -0.87 -13.10 24.92
CA VAL A 423 -1.73 -12.65 23.82
C VAL A 423 -1.94 -11.15 23.90
N PHE A 424 -1.77 -10.49 22.77
CA PHE A 424 -1.82 -9.04 22.63
C PHE A 424 -2.77 -8.66 21.50
N GLY A 425 -3.50 -7.57 21.65
CA GLY A 425 -4.37 -7.06 20.61
C GLY A 425 -4.46 -5.53 20.62
N THR A 426 -4.46 -4.91 19.46
CA THR A 426 -4.56 -3.46 19.30
C THR A 426 -5.24 -3.09 17.98
N TYR A 427 -5.87 -1.91 17.92
CA TYR A 427 -6.37 -1.33 16.67
C TYR A 427 -5.34 -0.48 15.93
N LEU A 428 -4.18 -0.22 16.53
CA LEU A 428 -3.17 0.66 15.96
C LEU A 428 -2.50 0.02 14.74
N HIS A 429 -2.52 0.73 13.61
CA HIS A 429 -1.68 0.50 12.44
C HIS A 429 -0.45 1.39 12.52
N GLY A 430 0.67 0.97 11.91
CA GLY A 430 1.95 1.69 11.97
C GLY A 430 2.65 1.58 13.34
N LEU A 431 2.19 0.70 14.23
CA LEU A 431 2.69 0.56 15.61
C LEU A 431 4.19 0.25 15.71
N PHE A 432 4.80 -0.27 14.66
CA PHE A 432 6.23 -0.61 14.63
C PHE A 432 7.12 0.48 14.00
N ASP A 433 6.52 1.53 13.42
CA ASP A 433 7.24 2.54 12.62
C ASP A 433 8.23 3.37 13.46
N SER A 434 7.96 3.59 14.75
CA SER A 434 8.89 4.28 15.66
C SER A 434 10.17 3.49 15.94
N GLY A 435 10.18 2.18 15.68
CA GLY A 435 11.26 1.26 16.02
C GLY A 435 11.32 0.84 17.48
N GLU A 436 10.81 1.64 18.43
CA GLU A 436 10.89 1.32 19.86
C GLU A 436 10.14 0.02 20.22
N LEU A 437 8.92 -0.16 19.72
CA LEU A 437 8.16 -1.39 19.95
C LEU A 437 8.83 -2.59 19.27
N THR A 438 9.38 -2.41 18.07
CA THR A 438 10.11 -3.47 17.36
C THR A 438 11.27 -4.00 18.17
N GLU A 439 12.10 -3.10 18.73
CA GLU A 439 13.24 -3.46 19.58
C GLU A 439 12.79 -4.15 20.88
N GLN A 440 11.75 -3.63 21.55
CA GLN A 440 11.25 -4.23 22.76
C GLN A 440 10.61 -5.61 22.51
N LEU A 441 9.93 -5.79 21.39
CA LEU A 441 9.38 -7.06 20.95
C LEU A 441 10.51 -8.08 20.68
N ALA A 442 11.53 -7.69 19.93
CA ALA A 442 12.69 -8.54 19.67
C ALA A 442 13.38 -8.94 20.97
N ALA A 443 13.63 -8.00 21.89
CA ALA A 443 14.20 -8.29 23.22
C ALA A 443 13.29 -9.21 24.06
N TYR A 444 11.97 -9.04 24.02
CA TYR A 444 11.01 -9.91 24.68
C TYR A 444 11.11 -11.35 24.15
N LEU A 445 11.15 -11.53 22.83
CA LEU A 445 11.28 -12.85 22.18
C LEU A 445 12.65 -13.48 22.47
N CYS A 446 13.75 -12.71 22.46
CA CYS A 446 15.08 -13.18 22.82
C CYS A 446 15.11 -13.72 24.25
N ARG A 447 14.55 -12.99 25.24
CA ARG A 447 14.46 -13.48 26.63
C ARG A 447 13.71 -14.80 26.73
N ARG A 448 12.64 -14.97 25.99
CA ARG A 448 11.86 -16.21 25.98
C ARG A 448 12.61 -17.40 25.38
N ARG A 449 13.48 -17.15 24.40
CA ARG A 449 14.32 -18.17 23.75
C ARG A 449 15.66 -18.39 24.48
N GLY A 450 15.99 -17.59 25.51
CA GLY A 450 17.29 -17.64 26.16
C GLY A 450 18.45 -17.17 25.28
N ILE A 451 18.16 -16.29 24.28
CA ILE A 451 19.13 -15.67 23.40
C ILE A 451 19.50 -14.33 24.00
N ALA A 452 20.82 -14.02 24.05
CA ALA A 452 21.24 -12.68 24.44
C ALA A 452 20.75 -11.66 23.41
N PRO A 453 20.05 -10.60 23.80
CA PRO A 453 19.66 -9.57 22.86
C PRO A 453 20.92 -8.84 22.38
N GLU A 454 21.22 -8.92 21.09
CA GLU A 454 22.11 -7.96 20.49
C GLU A 454 21.40 -6.59 20.51
N GLN A 455 22.04 -5.59 21.08
CA GLN A 455 21.51 -4.23 21.04
C GLN A 455 21.73 -3.67 19.61
N ALA A 456 20.74 -3.89 18.75
CA ALA A 456 20.67 -3.13 17.51
C ALA A 456 20.14 -1.72 17.84
N ALA A 457 20.70 -0.70 17.20
CA ALA A 457 20.11 0.63 17.29
C ALA A 457 18.71 0.58 16.64
N PRO A 458 17.69 1.21 17.25
CA PRO A 458 16.34 1.24 16.66
C PRO A 458 16.41 1.74 15.21
N LEU A 459 15.87 0.96 14.29
CA LEU A 459 15.76 1.37 12.90
C LEU A 459 14.62 2.40 12.80
N SER A 460 14.99 3.66 12.55
CA SER A 460 13.99 4.65 12.16
C SER A 460 13.45 4.32 10.78
N MET A 461 12.17 3.96 10.70
CA MET A 461 11.51 3.68 9.42
C MET A 461 11.47 4.91 8.51
N GLU A 462 11.42 6.12 9.08
CA GLU A 462 11.52 7.35 8.31
C GLU A 462 12.87 7.43 7.58
N THR A 463 13.99 7.27 8.31
CA THR A 463 15.33 7.27 7.71
C THR A 463 15.49 6.15 6.69
N TYR A 464 14.95 4.96 6.98
CA TYR A 464 15.00 3.82 6.05
C TYR A 464 14.24 4.14 4.75
N ARG A 465 13.00 4.67 4.84
CA ARG A 465 12.20 5.05 3.68
C ARG A 465 12.90 6.12 2.82
N GLU A 466 13.48 7.14 3.46
CA GLU A 466 14.24 8.19 2.76
C GLU A 466 15.38 7.59 1.92
N GLN A 467 16.16 6.68 2.50
CA GLN A 467 17.24 5.98 1.78
C GLN A 467 16.70 5.14 0.60
N GLN A 468 15.55 4.48 0.77
CA GLN A 468 14.94 3.70 -0.31
C GLN A 468 14.39 4.60 -1.43
N PHE A 469 13.81 5.76 -1.08
CA PHE A 469 13.37 6.75 -2.06
C PHE A 469 14.54 7.33 -2.87
N ASP A 470 15.63 7.67 -2.20
CA ASP A 470 16.84 8.16 -2.89
C ASP A 470 17.42 7.09 -3.81
N ARG A 471 17.55 5.85 -3.32
CA ARG A 471 18.03 4.71 -4.13
C ARG A 471 17.15 4.46 -5.37
N LEU A 472 15.83 4.54 -5.22
CA LEU A 472 14.88 4.41 -6.32
C LEU A 472 15.03 5.57 -7.32
N ALA A 473 15.09 6.80 -6.83
CA ALA A 473 15.22 8.00 -7.64
C ALA A 473 16.53 8.00 -8.44
N ASP A 474 17.64 7.67 -7.81
CA ASP A 474 18.95 7.59 -8.47
C ASP A 474 18.94 6.54 -9.59
N GLY A 475 18.39 5.35 -9.31
CA GLY A 475 18.28 4.28 -10.31
C GLY A 475 17.44 4.67 -11.53
N VAL A 476 16.30 5.33 -11.30
CA VAL A 476 15.41 5.78 -12.39
C VAL A 476 16.02 6.97 -13.14
N ARG A 477 16.64 7.93 -12.44
CA ARG A 477 17.30 9.09 -13.04
C ARG A 477 18.43 8.70 -13.98
N LEU A 478 19.22 7.69 -13.63
CA LEU A 478 20.30 7.15 -14.47
C LEU A 478 19.78 6.38 -15.69
N ALA A 479 18.58 5.82 -15.61
CA ALA A 479 18.02 4.95 -16.62
C ALA A 479 17.16 5.67 -17.66
N LEU A 480 16.64 6.86 -17.32
CA LEU A 480 15.73 7.63 -18.19
C LEU A 480 16.44 8.85 -18.81
N ASP A 481 16.07 9.17 -20.03
CA ASP A 481 16.33 10.47 -20.63
C ASP A 481 15.51 11.55 -19.90
N MET A 482 16.10 12.11 -18.85
CA MET A 482 15.44 13.12 -18.03
C MET A 482 15.20 14.42 -18.79
N ASP A 483 16.00 14.77 -19.80
CA ASP A 483 15.79 15.94 -20.63
C ASP A 483 14.47 15.79 -21.42
N ALA A 484 14.23 14.63 -21.99
CA ALA A 484 12.97 14.31 -22.66
C ALA A 484 11.77 14.28 -21.69
N VAL A 485 11.96 13.77 -20.47
CA VAL A 485 10.90 13.79 -19.43
C VAL A 485 10.52 15.23 -19.07
N TYR A 486 11.49 16.11 -18.84
CA TYR A 486 11.25 17.54 -18.57
C TYR A 486 10.63 18.24 -19.77
N ALA A 487 11.13 17.99 -20.99
CA ALA A 487 10.58 18.56 -22.22
C ALA A 487 9.12 18.14 -22.44
N ALA A 488 8.73 16.93 -22.09
CA ALA A 488 7.34 16.47 -22.14
C ALA A 488 6.41 17.34 -21.28
N MET A 489 6.89 17.85 -20.15
CA MET A 489 6.16 18.80 -19.28
C MET A 489 6.28 20.26 -19.75
N GLY A 490 7.03 20.54 -20.84
CA GLY A 490 7.36 21.89 -21.27
C GLY A 490 8.30 22.63 -20.32
N LEU A 491 9.19 21.88 -19.65
CA LEU A 491 10.21 22.36 -18.72
C LEU A 491 11.62 22.08 -19.26
N LYS A 492 12.61 22.74 -18.68
CA LYS A 492 14.03 22.41 -18.88
C LYS A 492 14.52 21.60 -17.68
N ASN A 493 15.34 20.59 -17.94
CA ASN A 493 16.01 19.84 -16.88
C ASN A 493 16.99 20.74 -16.13
N PRO A 494 16.81 20.99 -14.82
CA PRO A 494 17.73 21.88 -14.09
C PRO A 494 19.14 21.31 -13.92
N LYS A 495 19.30 19.98 -14.07
CA LYS A 495 20.60 19.29 -14.02
C LYS A 495 21.17 18.95 -15.40
N GLY A 496 20.48 19.27 -16.49
CA GLY A 496 20.88 18.95 -17.87
C GLY A 496 21.99 19.84 -18.45
N ALA A 497 22.55 20.77 -17.68
CA ALA A 497 23.64 21.68 -18.14
C ALA A 497 25.01 21.33 -17.54
N SER A 498 25.22 20.17 -16.96
CA SER A 498 26.46 19.77 -16.26
C SER A 498 26.97 18.41 -16.77
N LEU A 499 27.28 18.33 -18.07
CA LEU A 499 28.16 17.30 -18.62
C LEU A 499 29.14 17.95 -19.61
#